data_b43cf93e101d28bac8eeba99b3493ca1
#
_entry.id   b43cf93e101d28bac8eeba99b3493ca1
#
_cell.length_a   1.000
_cell.length_b   1.000
_cell.length_c   1.000
_cell.angle_alpha   90.00
_cell.angle_beta   90.00
_cell.angle_gamma   90.00
#
_symmetry.space_group_name_H-M   'P 1'
#
loop_
_entity.id
_entity.type
_entity.pdbx_description
1 polymer ?
#
loop_
_entity_poly.entity_id
_entity_poly.type
_entity_poly.pdbx_seq_one_letter_code
_entity_poly.pdbx_strand_id
1 'polypeptide(L)'
;NNAGEFTIPADGYYTFQFNTTDLKYTLKVYADAVAIAKIYTTVGIIGSSTPGGWDASTKLTGSAFSKHVWSLAGDTAKLKDGEAKFRANDAWDVSWGGTTAFSGGGTGDNIPVAKSKYVVYFNDLDGSYLMIPNQE
;
A
#
# COMPACT_ATOMS: atom_id res chain seq x y z
N ASN A 1 30.99 -8.25 -17.29
CA ASN A 1 29.81 -7.35 -17.39
C ASN A 1 29.93 -6.31 -16.31
N ASN A 2 30.42 -5.12 -16.65
CA ASN A 2 30.32 -3.96 -15.77
C ASN A 2 28.87 -3.43 -15.87
N ALA A 3 27.97 -3.99 -15.10
CA ALA A 3 26.71 -3.35 -14.81
C ALA A 3 27.02 -2.14 -13.94
N GLY A 4 26.89 -0.93 -14.50
CA GLY A 4 27.09 0.28 -13.74
C GLY A 4 26.04 0.43 -12.65
N GLU A 5 26.45 0.89 -11.49
CA GLU A 5 25.55 1.25 -10.41
C GLU A 5 24.92 2.62 -10.71
N PHE A 6 23.66 2.80 -10.36
CA PHE A 6 23.06 4.13 -10.35
C PHE A 6 23.04 4.67 -8.91
N THR A 7 23.25 5.96 -8.79
CA THR A 7 23.29 6.61 -7.48
C THR A 7 21.95 7.30 -7.19
N ILE A 8 21.40 7.08 -6.00
CA ILE A 8 20.31 7.88 -5.47
C ILE A 8 20.93 9.14 -4.84
N PRO A 9 20.64 10.33 -5.34
CA PRO A 9 21.36 11.55 -4.96
C PRO A 9 21.00 12.05 -3.56
N ALA A 10 19.84 11.70 -3.03
CA ALA A 10 19.39 12.08 -1.69
C ALA A 10 18.24 11.16 -1.24
N ASP A 11 17.95 11.17 0.04
CA ASP A 11 16.75 10.51 0.57
C ASP A 11 15.49 11.15 -0.04
N GLY A 12 14.51 10.32 -0.43
CA GLY A 12 13.28 10.82 -1.04
C GLY A 12 12.51 9.77 -1.82
N TYR A 13 11.46 10.23 -2.45
CA TYR A 13 10.63 9.40 -3.33
C TYR A 13 11.01 9.67 -4.78
N TYR A 14 11.07 8.58 -5.57
CA TYR A 14 11.50 8.63 -6.95
C TYR A 14 10.59 7.80 -7.83
N THR A 15 10.36 8.28 -9.04
CA THR A 15 9.85 7.44 -10.13
C THR A 15 11.04 6.86 -10.88
N PHE A 16 11.12 5.54 -10.90
CA PHE A 16 12.11 4.78 -11.66
C PHE A 16 11.45 4.18 -12.89
N GLN A 17 12.03 4.41 -14.06
CA GLN A 17 11.61 3.82 -15.32
C GLN A 17 12.79 3.09 -15.95
N PHE A 18 12.57 1.88 -16.41
CA PHE A 18 13.57 1.09 -17.12
C PHE A 18 13.05 0.67 -18.49
N ASN A 19 13.82 0.97 -19.53
CA ASN A 19 13.51 0.57 -20.89
C ASN A 19 14.26 -0.74 -21.20
N THR A 20 13.52 -1.81 -21.45
CA THR A 20 14.10 -3.13 -21.71
C THR A 20 14.66 -3.28 -23.12
N THR A 21 14.36 -2.35 -24.02
CA THR A 21 14.85 -2.40 -25.40
C THR A 21 16.26 -1.83 -25.53
N ASP A 22 16.52 -0.68 -24.91
CA ASP A 22 17.82 0.01 -24.97
C ASP A 22 18.59 -0.08 -23.64
N LEU A 23 18.05 -0.76 -22.66
CA LEU A 23 18.60 -0.99 -21.31
C LEU A 23 18.94 0.30 -20.56
N LYS A 24 18.20 1.38 -20.86
CA LYS A 24 18.35 2.66 -20.19
C LYS A 24 17.34 2.82 -19.07
N TYR A 25 17.71 3.60 -18.08
CA TYR A 25 16.81 3.96 -16.99
C TYR A 25 16.70 5.49 -16.87
N THR A 26 15.59 5.92 -16.29
CA THR A 26 15.41 7.29 -15.80
C THR A 26 15.03 7.26 -14.34
N LEU A 27 15.58 8.20 -13.58
CA LEU A 27 15.25 8.42 -12.18
C LEU A 27 14.81 9.86 -12.02
N LYS A 28 13.57 10.09 -11.59
CA LYS A 28 13.02 11.43 -11.35
C LYS A 28 12.55 11.54 -9.91
N VAL A 29 12.84 12.66 -9.27
CA VAL A 29 12.24 12.96 -7.95
C VAL A 29 10.72 12.99 -8.11
N TYR A 30 10.03 12.27 -7.23
CA TYR A 30 8.57 12.33 -7.14
C TYR A 30 8.19 13.54 -6.28
N ALA A 31 8.26 14.71 -6.88
CA ALA A 31 8.14 15.99 -6.19
C ALA A 31 6.79 16.17 -5.48
N ASP A 32 5.70 15.69 -6.09
CA ASP A 32 4.36 15.81 -5.51
C ASP A 32 4.22 15.01 -4.21
N ALA A 33 4.83 13.83 -4.12
CA ALA A 33 4.86 13.04 -2.90
C ALA A 33 5.59 13.73 -1.75
N VAL A 34 6.63 14.50 -2.04
CA VAL A 34 7.41 15.23 -1.03
C VAL A 34 6.69 16.51 -0.60
N ALA A 35 6.05 17.21 -1.55
CA ALA A 35 5.45 18.52 -1.31
C ALA A 35 4.11 18.46 -0.56
N ILE A 36 3.37 17.36 -0.70
CA ILE A 36 2.00 17.21 -0.18
C ILE A 36 1.81 16.02 0.76
N ALA A 37 2.89 15.35 1.12
CA ALA A 37 2.84 14.13 1.93
C ALA A 37 2.30 14.41 3.34
N LYS A 38 0.98 14.26 3.50
CA LYS A 38 0.34 14.26 4.81
C LYS A 38 0.73 12.99 5.55
N ILE A 39 1.36 13.15 6.70
CA ILE A 39 1.71 12.01 7.56
C ILE A 39 0.50 11.64 8.42
N TYR A 40 0.12 10.37 8.37
CA TYR A 40 -0.95 9.83 9.18
C TYR A 40 -0.39 9.13 10.43
N THR A 41 -1.12 9.22 11.52
CA THR A 41 -0.74 8.57 12.78
C THR A 41 -0.99 7.07 12.72
N THR A 42 -2.10 6.68 12.09
CA THR A 42 -2.46 5.28 11.89
C THR A 42 -3.09 5.10 10.51
N VAL A 43 -2.88 3.92 9.94
CA VAL A 43 -3.63 3.42 8.79
C VAL A 43 -4.15 2.04 9.14
N GLY A 44 -5.37 1.74 8.74
CA GLY A 44 -5.99 0.44 8.97
C GLY A 44 -6.77 -0.06 7.76
N ILE A 45 -6.94 -1.38 7.69
CA ILE A 45 -7.85 -2.05 6.77
C ILE A 45 -9.19 -2.27 7.46
N ILE A 46 -10.27 -1.98 6.77
CA ILE A 46 -11.64 -2.07 7.29
C ILE A 46 -12.56 -2.65 6.21
N GLY A 47 -13.60 -3.35 6.61
CA GLY A 47 -14.55 -3.90 5.66
C GLY A 47 -15.15 -5.22 6.09
N SER A 48 -16.14 -5.68 5.35
CA SER A 48 -16.83 -6.95 5.64
C SER A 48 -15.90 -8.15 5.67
N SER A 49 -14.73 -8.07 5.02
CA SER A 49 -13.71 -9.12 5.03
C SER A 49 -12.85 -9.16 6.30
N THR A 50 -12.84 -8.07 7.09
CA THR A 50 -11.98 -7.94 8.28
C THR A 50 -12.70 -8.40 9.55
N PRO A 51 -11.95 -8.70 10.64
CA PRO A 51 -12.56 -9.11 11.92
C PRO A 51 -13.52 -8.07 12.49
N GLY A 52 -13.23 -6.78 12.35
CA GLY A 52 -14.05 -5.67 12.86
C GLY A 52 -15.18 -5.22 11.93
N GLY A 53 -15.34 -5.85 10.76
CA GLY A 53 -16.33 -5.41 9.78
C GLY A 53 -16.10 -3.98 9.34
N TRP A 54 -17.18 -3.24 9.12
CA TRP A 54 -17.16 -1.82 8.80
C TRP A 54 -17.12 -0.90 10.03
N ASP A 55 -17.14 -1.47 11.24
CA ASP A 55 -17.19 -0.71 12.49
C ASP A 55 -15.78 -0.36 13.01
N ALA A 56 -14.83 -1.27 12.88
CA ALA A 56 -13.49 -1.10 13.42
C ALA A 56 -12.38 -1.52 12.44
N SER A 57 -11.35 -0.68 12.32
CA SER A 57 -10.18 -0.98 11.49
C SER A 57 -9.26 -1.99 12.17
N THR A 58 -8.73 -2.91 11.37
CA THR A 58 -7.53 -3.67 11.73
C THR A 58 -6.31 -2.83 11.37
N LYS A 59 -5.52 -2.42 12.36
CA LYS A 59 -4.40 -1.49 12.17
C LYS A 59 -3.24 -2.15 11.46
N LEU A 60 -2.65 -1.42 10.51
CA LEU A 60 -1.39 -1.77 9.88
C LEU A 60 -0.21 -1.25 10.71
N THR A 61 0.93 -1.87 10.54
CA THR A 61 2.21 -1.43 11.12
C THR A 61 2.91 -0.53 10.12
N GLY A 62 3.31 0.67 10.55
CA GLY A 62 4.11 1.58 9.74
C GLY A 62 5.53 1.04 9.54
N SER A 63 6.09 1.28 8.37
CA SER A 63 7.47 0.90 8.04
C SER A 63 8.48 1.76 8.82
N ALA A 64 9.59 1.13 9.24
CA ALA A 64 10.68 1.83 9.88
C ALA A 64 11.47 2.75 8.92
N PHE A 65 11.43 2.47 7.62
CA PHE A 65 12.18 3.21 6.59
C PHE A 65 11.35 4.22 5.81
N SER A 66 10.01 4.13 5.85
CA SER A 66 9.12 5.06 5.16
C SER A 66 7.85 5.32 5.96
N LYS A 67 7.53 6.58 6.17
CA LYS A 67 6.33 7.02 6.88
C LYS A 67 5.03 6.78 6.11
N HIS A 68 5.13 6.39 4.84
CA HIS A 68 3.99 6.21 3.93
C HIS A 68 3.75 4.76 3.53
N VAL A 69 4.60 3.84 4.00
CA VAL A 69 4.46 2.41 3.73
C VAL A 69 4.00 1.70 4.99
N TRP A 70 2.94 0.92 4.85
CA TRP A 70 2.26 0.22 5.91
C TRP A 70 2.15 -1.26 5.58
N SER A 71 2.14 -2.12 6.59
CA SER A 71 2.03 -3.56 6.39
C SER A 71 1.15 -4.23 7.44
N LEU A 72 0.56 -5.36 7.06
CA LEU A 72 -0.17 -6.23 7.96
C LEU A 72 0.16 -7.69 7.62
N ALA A 73 0.44 -8.49 8.62
CA ALA A 73 0.73 -9.91 8.47
C ALA A 73 0.31 -10.69 9.73
N GLY A 74 0.48 -12.00 9.70
CA GLY A 74 0.16 -12.85 10.83
C GLY A 74 -1.34 -13.13 10.98
N ASP A 75 -1.79 -13.42 12.19
CA ASP A 75 -3.17 -13.81 12.44
C ASP A 75 -4.18 -12.69 12.28
N THR A 76 -3.77 -11.45 12.45
CA THR A 76 -4.59 -10.27 12.20
C THR A 76 -4.91 -10.04 10.72
N ALA A 77 -4.13 -10.65 9.83
CA ALA A 77 -4.33 -10.61 8.39
C ALA A 77 -5.15 -11.81 7.85
N LYS A 78 -5.84 -12.56 8.70
CA LYS A 78 -6.83 -13.55 8.28
C LYS A 78 -8.11 -12.84 7.88
N LEU A 79 -8.35 -12.76 6.57
CA LEU A 79 -9.54 -12.13 6.00
C LEU A 79 -10.50 -13.21 5.48
N LYS A 80 -11.79 -12.90 5.50
CA LYS A 80 -12.85 -13.73 4.91
C LYS A 80 -13.31 -13.14 3.57
N ASP A 81 -14.13 -13.88 2.84
CA ASP A 81 -14.77 -13.36 1.63
C ASP A 81 -15.57 -12.10 1.93
N GLY A 82 -15.43 -11.09 1.10
CA GLY A 82 -16.10 -9.81 1.28
C GLY A 82 -15.36 -8.66 0.62
N GLU A 83 -15.43 -7.51 1.26
CA GLU A 83 -14.85 -6.26 0.75
C GLU A 83 -14.00 -5.58 1.81
N ALA A 84 -13.04 -4.76 1.36
CA ALA A 84 -12.20 -3.96 2.23
C ALA A 84 -11.91 -2.57 1.65
N LYS A 85 -11.51 -1.66 2.52
CA LYS A 85 -10.87 -0.37 2.20
C LYS A 85 -9.73 -0.12 3.17
N PHE A 86 -8.85 0.78 2.82
CA PHE A 86 -7.91 1.38 3.77
C PHE A 86 -8.44 2.74 4.22
N ARG A 87 -8.20 3.09 5.47
CA ARG A 87 -8.50 4.44 5.98
C ARG A 87 -7.45 4.92 6.97
N ALA A 88 -7.28 6.24 7.04
CA ALA A 88 -6.37 6.89 7.97
C ALA A 88 -7.06 7.27 9.28
N ASN A 89 -6.32 7.19 10.38
CA ASN A 89 -6.70 7.73 11.70
C ASN A 89 -8.06 7.25 12.22
N ASP A 90 -8.48 6.05 11.84
CA ASP A 90 -9.78 5.45 12.16
C ASP A 90 -11.00 6.32 11.76
N ALA A 91 -10.84 7.18 10.75
CA ALA A 91 -11.86 8.10 10.27
C ALA A 91 -12.11 7.92 8.77
N TRP A 92 -13.29 8.36 8.29
CA TRP A 92 -13.65 8.26 6.88
C TRP A 92 -13.26 9.49 6.04
N ASP A 93 -12.68 10.52 6.67
CA ASP A 93 -12.21 11.72 5.96
C ASP A 93 -11.16 11.40 4.90
N VAL A 94 -10.33 10.38 5.17
CA VAL A 94 -9.32 9.89 4.23
C VAL A 94 -9.40 8.38 4.16
N SER A 95 -9.77 7.89 3.00
CA SER A 95 -9.86 6.45 2.71
C SER A 95 -9.44 6.14 1.28
N TRP A 96 -8.98 4.92 1.08
CA TRP A 96 -8.53 4.40 -0.22
C TRP A 96 -9.12 3.02 -0.45
N GLY A 97 -9.32 2.70 -1.70
CA GLY A 97 -9.80 1.39 -2.09
C GLY A 97 -9.38 1.02 -3.50
N GLY A 98 -10.08 0.11 -4.13
CA GLY A 98 -9.79 -0.35 -5.47
C GLY A 98 -10.82 -1.34 -5.97
N THR A 99 -10.78 -1.62 -7.25
CA THR A 99 -11.72 -2.52 -7.93
C THR A 99 -11.17 -3.91 -8.18
N THR A 100 -9.89 -4.14 -7.87
CA THR A 100 -9.18 -5.40 -8.16
C THR A 100 -8.72 -6.09 -6.89
N ALA A 101 -8.88 -7.42 -6.83
CA ALA A 101 -8.30 -8.24 -5.77
C ALA A 101 -6.76 -8.24 -5.88
N PHE A 102 -6.10 -8.46 -4.77
CA PHE A 102 -4.65 -8.68 -4.62
C PHE A 102 -3.76 -7.46 -4.85
N SER A 103 -4.04 -6.60 -5.81
CA SER A 103 -3.25 -5.40 -6.07
C SER A 103 -4.06 -4.32 -6.78
N GLY A 104 -3.73 -3.07 -6.57
CA GLY A 104 -4.40 -1.92 -7.18
C GLY A 104 -4.19 -0.67 -6.36
N GLY A 105 -5.09 0.28 -6.49
CA GLY A 105 -5.11 1.46 -5.63
C GLY A 105 -5.74 2.70 -6.25
N GLY A 106 -5.89 3.74 -5.42
CA GLY A 106 -6.24 5.08 -5.85
C GLY A 106 -7.69 5.35 -6.17
N THR A 107 -8.60 4.39 -5.97
CA THR A 107 -10.04 4.61 -6.18
C THR A 107 -10.82 4.69 -4.87
N GLY A 108 -12.06 5.21 -4.94
CA GLY A 108 -12.99 5.23 -3.82
C GLY A 108 -13.78 3.92 -3.61
N ASP A 109 -13.63 2.94 -4.51
CA ASP A 109 -14.38 1.70 -4.50
C ASP A 109 -13.93 0.72 -3.42
N ASN A 110 -14.73 -0.31 -3.17
CA ASN A 110 -14.36 -1.36 -2.24
C ASN A 110 -13.49 -2.42 -2.93
N ILE A 111 -12.42 -2.83 -2.29
CA ILE A 111 -11.53 -3.89 -2.76
C ILE A 111 -12.22 -5.24 -2.56
N PRO A 112 -12.42 -6.06 -3.59
CA PRO A 112 -12.93 -7.42 -3.42
C PRO A 112 -11.86 -8.30 -2.76
N VAL A 113 -12.24 -9.04 -1.72
CA VAL A 113 -11.35 -9.90 -0.94
C VAL A 113 -11.86 -11.33 -0.95
N ALA A 114 -11.00 -12.26 -1.35
CA ALA A 114 -11.22 -13.70 -1.17
C ALA A 114 -10.67 -14.16 0.19
N LYS A 115 -11.31 -15.16 0.79
CA LYS A 115 -10.88 -15.71 2.07
C LYS A 115 -9.45 -16.27 2.00
N SER A 116 -8.55 -15.69 2.78
CA SER A 116 -7.16 -16.17 2.94
C SER A 116 -6.51 -15.52 4.16
N LYS A 117 -5.33 -16.03 4.52
CA LYS A 117 -4.36 -15.29 5.32
C LYS A 117 -3.49 -14.49 4.35
N TYR A 118 -3.26 -13.22 4.62
CA TYR A 118 -2.56 -12.33 3.72
C TYR A 118 -1.27 -11.77 4.35
N VAL A 119 -0.34 -11.36 3.49
CA VAL A 119 0.60 -10.29 3.77
C VAL A 119 0.15 -9.08 2.96
N VAL A 120 -0.15 -7.98 3.65
CA VAL A 120 -0.69 -6.76 3.06
C VAL A 120 0.37 -5.68 3.12
N TYR A 121 0.59 -5.01 1.99
CA TYR A 121 1.35 -3.76 1.89
C TYR A 121 0.45 -2.67 1.34
N PHE A 122 0.60 -1.48 1.91
CA PHE A 122 -0.17 -0.31 1.50
C PHE A 122 0.72 0.94 1.49
N ASN A 123 0.56 1.77 0.46
CA ASN A 123 1.23 3.06 0.34
C ASN A 123 0.19 4.17 0.39
N ASP A 124 0.26 5.05 1.38
CA ASP A 124 -0.72 6.13 1.58
C ASP A 124 -0.47 7.37 0.71
N LEU A 125 0.63 7.42 -0.06
CA LEU A 125 0.90 8.51 -1.00
C LEU A 125 -0.01 8.47 -2.21
N ASP A 126 -0.27 7.27 -2.72
CA ASP A 126 -1.04 7.04 -3.95
C ASP A 126 -2.20 6.05 -3.77
N GLY A 127 -2.34 5.49 -2.58
CA GLY A 127 -3.38 4.50 -2.27
C GLY A 127 -3.10 3.11 -2.84
N SER A 128 -1.90 2.86 -3.35
CA SER A 128 -1.55 1.55 -3.90
C SER A 128 -1.47 0.48 -2.81
N TYR A 129 -1.92 -0.73 -3.14
CA TYR A 129 -1.91 -1.87 -2.24
C TYR A 129 -1.45 -3.14 -2.94
N LEU A 130 -0.90 -4.04 -2.14
CA LEU A 130 -0.56 -5.41 -2.52
C LEU A 130 -1.01 -6.34 -1.39
N MET A 131 -1.85 -7.30 -1.72
CA MET A 131 -2.39 -8.30 -0.81
C MET A 131 -1.96 -9.68 -1.28
N ILE A 132 -0.92 -10.24 -0.68
CA ILE A 132 -0.32 -11.51 -1.06
C ILE A 132 -0.97 -12.61 -0.22
N PRO A 133 -1.72 -13.56 -0.83
CA PRO A 133 -2.22 -14.71 -0.11
C PRO A 133 -1.06 -15.55 0.41
N ASN A 134 -1.05 -15.82 1.70
CA ASN A 134 -0.08 -16.69 2.34
C ASN A 134 -0.79 -17.99 2.74
N GLN A 135 -0.59 -19.03 1.97
CA GLN A 135 -1.08 -20.36 2.28
C GLN A 135 -0.07 -21.04 3.21
N GLU A 136 -0.37 -21.05 4.45
CA GLU A 136 0.24 -21.98 5.40
C GLU A 136 -0.59 -23.24 5.53
#